data_91b54a8c725c123d82187b16ba91c0ac
#
_entry.id   91b54a8c725c123d82187b16ba91c0ac
#
_cell.length_a   1.000
_cell.length_b   1.000
_cell.length_c   1.000
_cell.angle_alpha   90.00
_cell.angle_beta   90.00
_cell.angle_gamma   90.00
#
_symmetry.space_group_name_H-M   'P 1'
#
loop_
_entity.id
_entity.type
_entity.pdbx_description
1 polymer ?
#
loop_
_entity_poly.entity_id
_entity_poly.type
_entity_poly.pdbx_seq_one_letter_code
_entity_poly.pdbx_strand_id
1 'polypeptide(L)'
;MRVAGVVLAGGQSSRYGKPKMFERYNGLPFYLHSTNALKASGIDSVYIITNPSLSEQFDVNATLLIEKKQHNGPLYALTFAMQSIQDVDWYVVLAADIPFISKDIIDTLLNYAIGSSYDAIVPVTGNKKQPLIAMYHRRCLPLAEELIENNRKSMQPLLQKVKVNYIHFPSTKREFTNINYESEWQIETDKESNNMSEFSHWNENGRPKMVDISQKDQTKRTAVAQSTILLKKELYEAIQNSQIKKGDPLQVAQIAGIMAAKKTPDIIPMCHPIQITGVDFQFEYKEATNGYELIIQAEVSCKGNTGVEMEALTAVSAAALTFYDMCKAVDKSMIIKDTFLLSKTGGKNGDYTSGK
;
A
#
# COMPACT_ATOMS: atom_id res chain seq x y z
N MET A 1 -26.34 -9.37 7.61
CA MET A 1 -25.70 -10.08 6.49
C MET A 1 -24.69 -11.08 7.09
N ARG A 2 -24.92 -12.37 6.92
CA ARG A 2 -23.98 -13.41 7.39
C ARG A 2 -23.06 -13.78 6.21
N VAL A 3 -21.77 -13.78 6.47
CA VAL A 3 -20.74 -13.96 5.42
C VAL A 3 -19.79 -15.08 5.80
N ALA A 4 -19.46 -15.95 4.84
CA ALA A 4 -18.37 -16.91 4.97
C ALA A 4 -17.25 -16.62 3.98
N GLY A 5 -16.01 -16.79 4.41
CA GLY A 5 -14.82 -16.79 3.57
C GLY A 5 -14.55 -18.17 3.01
N VAL A 6 -14.28 -18.27 1.72
CA VAL A 6 -14.02 -19.52 1.01
C VAL A 6 -12.73 -19.38 0.20
N VAL A 7 -11.70 -20.14 0.58
CA VAL A 7 -10.43 -20.19 -0.14
C VAL A 7 -10.37 -21.45 -1.00
N LEU A 8 -10.27 -21.30 -2.32
CA LEU A 8 -10.23 -22.40 -3.27
C LEU A 8 -8.79 -22.89 -3.46
N ALA A 9 -8.49 -24.07 -2.92
CA ALA A 9 -7.15 -24.66 -2.86
C ALA A 9 -7.07 -26.10 -3.42
N GLY A 10 -7.95 -26.46 -4.37
CA GLY A 10 -8.01 -27.81 -4.98
C GLY A 10 -7.33 -27.92 -6.35
N GLY A 11 -6.68 -26.89 -6.87
CA GLY A 11 -6.10 -26.87 -8.22
C GLY A 11 -4.84 -27.72 -8.36
N GLN A 12 -4.66 -28.36 -9.55
CA GLN A 12 -3.49 -29.21 -9.85
C GLN A 12 -2.16 -28.47 -10.00
N SER A 13 -2.19 -27.15 -10.19
CA SER A 13 -0.98 -26.32 -10.47
C SER A 13 -0.08 -26.94 -11.58
N SER A 14 -0.67 -27.60 -12.58
CA SER A 14 0.04 -28.39 -13.60
C SER A 14 1.10 -27.59 -14.38
N ARG A 15 0.95 -26.27 -14.50
CA ARG A 15 1.90 -25.36 -15.15
C ARG A 15 3.03 -24.93 -14.22
N TYR A 16 2.80 -25.02 -12.92
CA TYR A 16 3.79 -24.63 -11.88
C TYR A 16 4.69 -25.82 -11.47
N GLY A 17 4.27 -27.06 -11.80
CA GLY A 17 5.02 -28.30 -11.49
C GLY A 17 4.84 -28.84 -10.07
N LYS A 18 4.33 -28.02 -9.13
CA LYS A 18 4.03 -28.39 -7.74
C LYS A 18 2.80 -27.60 -7.23
N PRO A 19 2.16 -28.02 -6.11
CA PRO A 19 1.01 -27.30 -5.56
C PRO A 19 1.40 -25.89 -5.08
N LYS A 20 1.18 -24.87 -5.92
CA LYS A 20 1.63 -23.48 -5.74
C LYS A 20 1.08 -22.79 -4.50
N MET A 21 -0.06 -23.23 -3.96
CA MET A 21 -0.66 -22.65 -2.76
C MET A 21 0.22 -22.81 -1.51
N PHE A 22 1.20 -23.73 -1.53
CA PHE A 22 2.16 -23.92 -0.44
C PHE A 22 3.47 -23.14 -0.63
N GLU A 23 3.66 -22.46 -1.77
CA GLU A 23 4.77 -21.51 -1.93
C GLU A 23 4.68 -20.42 -0.87
N ARG A 24 5.84 -19.88 -0.47
CA ARG A 24 5.91 -18.92 0.62
C ARG A 24 6.16 -17.51 0.10
N TYR A 25 5.37 -16.59 0.63
CA TYR A 25 5.55 -15.16 0.51
C TYR A 25 5.64 -14.56 1.92
N ASN A 26 6.64 -13.74 2.20
CA ASN A 26 6.91 -13.18 3.55
C ASN A 26 6.83 -14.25 4.66
N GLY A 27 7.42 -15.43 4.41
CA GLY A 27 7.46 -16.54 5.35
C GLY A 27 6.17 -17.36 5.49
N LEU A 28 5.04 -16.93 4.90
CA LEU A 28 3.75 -17.60 4.97
C LEU A 28 3.37 -18.26 3.65
N PRO A 29 2.77 -19.48 3.64
CA PRO A 29 2.18 -20.07 2.44
C PRO A 29 1.14 -19.16 1.78
N PHE A 30 1.00 -19.22 0.44
CA PHE A 30 0.07 -18.36 -0.31
C PHE A 30 -1.37 -18.44 0.20
N TYR A 31 -1.87 -19.65 0.50
CA TYR A 31 -3.23 -19.81 1.01
C TYR A 31 -3.48 -19.10 2.35
N LEU A 32 -2.44 -18.92 3.19
CA LEU A 32 -2.56 -18.19 4.46
C LEU A 32 -2.74 -16.69 4.24
N HIS A 33 -2.20 -16.12 3.17
CA HIS A 33 -2.48 -14.71 2.85
C HIS A 33 -3.97 -14.49 2.57
N SER A 34 -4.60 -15.40 1.79
CA SER A 34 -6.04 -15.33 1.55
C SER A 34 -6.86 -15.52 2.82
N THR A 35 -6.51 -16.48 3.69
CA THR A 35 -7.23 -16.68 4.96
C THR A 35 -7.04 -15.51 5.92
N ASN A 36 -5.84 -14.96 6.01
CA ASN A 36 -5.53 -13.82 6.88
C ASN A 36 -6.25 -12.55 6.42
N ALA A 37 -6.33 -12.29 5.10
CA ALA A 37 -7.05 -11.15 4.57
C ALA A 37 -8.56 -11.23 4.89
N LEU A 38 -9.18 -12.43 4.78
CA LEU A 38 -10.58 -12.66 5.17
C LEU A 38 -10.80 -12.38 6.66
N LYS A 39 -9.96 -12.92 7.53
CA LYS A 39 -10.04 -12.71 8.98
C LYS A 39 -9.82 -11.24 9.36
N ALA A 40 -8.87 -10.57 8.72
CA ALA A 40 -8.62 -9.14 8.93
C ALA A 40 -9.82 -8.25 8.54
N SER A 41 -10.68 -8.71 7.62
CA SER A 41 -11.94 -8.05 7.25
C SER A 41 -13.13 -8.42 8.16
N GLY A 42 -12.88 -9.09 9.29
CA GLY A 42 -13.92 -9.47 10.25
C GLY A 42 -14.74 -10.69 9.85
N ILE A 43 -14.24 -11.52 8.92
CA ILE A 43 -14.89 -12.77 8.55
C ILE A 43 -14.27 -13.91 9.36
N ASP A 44 -14.93 -14.31 10.46
CA ASP A 44 -14.44 -15.37 11.36
C ASP A 44 -14.64 -16.77 10.78
N SER A 45 -15.72 -16.97 10.00
CA SER A 45 -16.05 -18.25 9.37
C SER A 45 -15.27 -18.41 8.05
N VAL A 46 -14.06 -18.94 8.11
CA VAL A 46 -13.20 -19.15 6.94
C VAL A 46 -13.00 -20.65 6.68
N TYR A 47 -13.26 -21.05 5.43
CA TYR A 47 -13.19 -22.44 4.96
C TYR A 47 -12.20 -22.55 3.80
N ILE A 48 -11.41 -23.61 3.80
CA ILE A 48 -10.52 -23.95 2.67
C ILE A 48 -11.11 -25.16 1.95
N ILE A 49 -11.41 -24.99 0.67
CA ILE A 49 -11.88 -26.06 -0.20
C ILE A 49 -10.68 -26.69 -0.85
N THR A 50 -10.45 -27.97 -0.56
CA THR A 50 -9.31 -28.72 -1.09
C THR A 50 -9.70 -30.15 -1.47
N ASN A 51 -8.75 -30.93 -1.98
CA ASN A 51 -8.94 -32.32 -2.34
C ASN A 51 -8.18 -33.27 -1.37
N PRO A 52 -8.48 -34.59 -1.34
CA PRO A 52 -7.86 -35.52 -0.40
C PRO A 52 -6.33 -35.58 -0.49
N SER A 53 -5.74 -35.40 -1.69
CA SER A 53 -4.29 -35.50 -1.88
C SER A 53 -3.50 -34.34 -1.30
N LEU A 54 -4.17 -33.21 -1.02
CA LEU A 54 -3.54 -31.99 -0.48
C LEU A 54 -3.92 -31.72 0.97
N SER A 55 -4.98 -32.33 1.49
CA SER A 55 -5.59 -32.00 2.79
C SER A 55 -4.61 -32.10 3.97
N GLU A 56 -3.68 -33.05 3.95
CA GLU A 56 -2.70 -33.24 5.03
C GLU A 56 -1.57 -32.20 5.04
N GLN A 57 -1.43 -31.41 3.98
CA GLN A 57 -0.38 -30.42 3.86
C GLN A 57 -0.75 -29.05 4.43
N PHE A 58 -2.03 -28.85 4.79
CA PHE A 58 -2.50 -27.60 5.36
C PHE A 58 -2.27 -27.55 6.87
N ASP A 59 -1.50 -26.56 7.31
CA ASP A 59 -1.35 -26.21 8.73
C ASP A 59 -2.21 -24.95 8.99
N VAL A 60 -3.45 -25.15 9.40
CA VAL A 60 -4.42 -24.05 9.51
C VAL A 60 -5.30 -24.10 10.73
N ASN A 61 -5.63 -22.90 11.21
CA ASN A 61 -6.75 -22.66 12.14
C ASN A 61 -8.08 -22.40 11.37
N ALA A 62 -8.19 -22.86 10.11
CA ALA A 62 -9.39 -22.75 9.29
C ALA A 62 -9.98 -24.15 9.06
N THR A 63 -11.30 -24.21 8.87
CA THR A 63 -11.99 -25.47 8.60
C THR A 63 -11.71 -25.95 7.17
N LEU A 64 -11.17 -27.16 7.03
CA LEU A 64 -11.00 -27.80 5.71
C LEU A 64 -12.30 -28.46 5.27
N LEU A 65 -12.72 -28.22 4.04
CA LEU A 65 -13.79 -28.93 3.35
C LEU A 65 -13.18 -29.70 2.18
N ILE A 66 -13.27 -31.02 2.22
CA ILE A 66 -12.57 -31.91 1.28
C ILE A 66 -13.55 -32.35 0.19
N GLU A 67 -13.26 -31.97 -1.06
CA GLU A 67 -14.05 -32.35 -2.24
C GLU A 67 -13.99 -33.87 -2.49
N LYS A 68 -15.14 -34.49 -2.71
CA LYS A 68 -15.19 -35.92 -3.05
C LYS A 68 -14.66 -36.25 -4.45
N LYS A 69 -14.77 -35.31 -5.38
CA LYS A 69 -14.31 -35.41 -6.77
C LYS A 69 -13.20 -34.42 -7.03
N GLN A 70 -12.03 -34.89 -7.44
CA GLN A 70 -10.88 -34.09 -7.74
C GLN A 70 -11.03 -33.33 -9.09
N HIS A 71 -10.49 -32.11 -9.17
CA HIS A 71 -10.27 -31.35 -10.42
C HIS A 71 -11.52 -31.01 -11.27
N ASN A 72 -12.65 -30.79 -10.63
CA ASN A 72 -13.90 -30.42 -11.33
C ASN A 72 -14.05 -28.92 -11.61
N GLY A 73 -13.03 -28.13 -11.27
CA GLY A 73 -12.97 -26.70 -11.54
C GLY A 73 -13.62 -25.81 -10.46
N PRO A 74 -13.45 -24.50 -10.57
CA PRO A 74 -13.83 -23.58 -9.51
C PRO A 74 -15.35 -23.47 -9.28
N LEU A 75 -16.18 -23.73 -10.30
CA LEU A 75 -17.63 -23.73 -10.13
C LEU A 75 -18.08 -24.87 -9.22
N TYR A 76 -17.47 -26.05 -9.36
CA TYR A 76 -17.75 -27.20 -8.50
C TYR A 76 -17.35 -26.90 -7.04
N ALA A 77 -16.16 -26.34 -6.84
CA ALA A 77 -15.66 -25.97 -5.51
C ALA A 77 -16.57 -24.94 -4.82
N LEU A 78 -17.04 -23.92 -5.55
CA LEU A 78 -18.02 -22.96 -5.02
C LEU A 78 -19.34 -23.63 -4.65
N THR A 79 -19.89 -24.50 -5.52
CA THR A 79 -21.15 -25.20 -5.27
C THR A 79 -21.03 -26.11 -4.05
N PHE A 80 -19.94 -26.86 -3.95
CA PHE A 80 -19.64 -27.71 -2.80
C PHE A 80 -19.54 -26.90 -1.49
N ALA A 81 -18.90 -25.72 -1.54
CA ALA A 81 -18.85 -24.81 -0.40
C ALA A 81 -20.26 -24.34 0.00
N MET A 82 -21.09 -23.93 -0.97
CA MET A 82 -22.47 -23.46 -0.71
C MET A 82 -23.39 -24.55 -0.16
N GLN A 83 -23.17 -25.80 -0.55
CA GLN A 83 -23.90 -26.96 -0.01
C GLN A 83 -23.44 -27.31 1.41
N SER A 84 -22.14 -27.19 1.69
CA SER A 84 -21.55 -27.58 2.97
C SER A 84 -21.68 -26.51 4.05
N ILE A 85 -21.64 -25.25 3.66
CA ILE A 85 -21.70 -24.09 4.57
C ILE A 85 -23.13 -23.54 4.54
N GLN A 86 -23.89 -23.86 5.58
CA GLN A 86 -25.27 -23.39 5.71
C GLN A 86 -25.34 -22.11 6.54
N ASP A 87 -26.51 -21.47 6.53
CA ASP A 87 -26.82 -20.27 7.34
C ASP A 87 -25.98 -19.03 7.06
N VAL A 88 -25.47 -18.88 5.83
CA VAL A 88 -24.81 -17.64 5.33
C VAL A 88 -25.52 -17.11 4.10
N ASP A 89 -25.48 -15.78 3.94
CA ASP A 89 -26.11 -15.08 2.83
C ASP A 89 -25.12 -14.93 1.66
N TRP A 90 -23.84 -14.62 1.99
CA TRP A 90 -22.79 -14.35 1.02
C TRP A 90 -21.53 -15.16 1.28
N TYR A 91 -20.87 -15.56 0.21
CA TYR A 91 -19.58 -16.26 0.20
C TYR A 91 -18.54 -15.35 -0.46
N VAL A 92 -17.49 -14.95 0.28
CA VAL A 92 -16.31 -14.28 -0.27
C VAL A 92 -15.37 -15.38 -0.75
N VAL A 93 -15.20 -15.48 -2.05
CA VAL A 93 -14.38 -16.50 -2.71
C VAL A 93 -13.03 -15.92 -3.07
N LEU A 94 -11.97 -16.55 -2.59
CA LEU A 94 -10.58 -16.23 -2.94
C LEU A 94 -9.88 -17.48 -3.48
N ALA A 95 -9.05 -17.30 -4.51
CA ALA A 95 -8.11 -18.34 -4.91
C ALA A 95 -6.96 -18.44 -3.89
N ALA A 96 -6.41 -19.64 -3.70
CA ALA A 96 -5.30 -19.86 -2.78
C ALA A 96 -3.92 -19.42 -3.33
N ASP A 97 -3.87 -18.92 -4.56
CA ASP A 97 -2.66 -18.55 -5.30
C ASP A 97 -2.52 -17.03 -5.55
N ILE A 98 -3.12 -16.23 -4.69
CA ILE A 98 -3.12 -14.76 -4.74
C ILE A 98 -2.45 -14.17 -3.48
N PRO A 99 -1.11 -14.24 -3.38
CA PRO A 99 -0.40 -13.87 -2.14
C PRO A 99 -0.49 -12.38 -1.79
N PHE A 100 -0.92 -11.54 -2.72
CA PHE A 100 -0.96 -10.08 -2.53
C PHE A 100 -2.36 -9.55 -2.15
N ILE A 101 -3.35 -10.43 -1.97
CA ILE A 101 -4.70 -9.99 -1.61
C ILE A 101 -4.70 -9.22 -0.29
N SER A 102 -5.39 -8.09 -0.26
CA SER A 102 -5.46 -7.20 0.90
C SER A 102 -6.86 -7.15 1.51
N LYS A 103 -6.93 -6.78 2.80
CA LYS A 103 -8.16 -6.46 3.51
C LYS A 103 -9.02 -5.44 2.74
N ASP A 104 -8.41 -4.41 2.16
CA ASP A 104 -9.12 -3.30 1.51
C ASP A 104 -9.96 -3.75 0.31
N ILE A 105 -9.48 -4.75 -0.44
CA ILE A 105 -10.27 -5.35 -1.53
C ILE A 105 -11.49 -6.06 -0.98
N ILE A 106 -11.33 -6.83 0.08
CA ILE A 106 -12.41 -7.60 0.72
C ILE A 106 -13.45 -6.65 1.32
N ASP A 107 -13.02 -5.64 2.06
CA ASP A 107 -13.90 -4.62 2.64
C ASP A 107 -14.68 -3.87 1.56
N THR A 108 -14.04 -3.57 0.43
CA THR A 108 -14.74 -2.97 -0.72
C THR A 108 -15.86 -3.88 -1.21
N LEU A 109 -15.60 -5.18 -1.40
CA LEU A 109 -16.61 -6.14 -1.83
C LEU A 109 -17.76 -6.25 -0.82
N LEU A 110 -17.44 -6.33 0.48
CA LEU A 110 -18.41 -6.39 1.56
C LEU A 110 -19.35 -5.17 1.56
N ASN A 111 -18.80 -3.97 1.36
CA ASN A 111 -19.59 -2.74 1.30
C ASN A 111 -20.59 -2.74 0.15
N TYR A 112 -20.23 -3.29 -1.01
CA TYR A 112 -21.17 -3.43 -2.14
C TYR A 112 -22.21 -4.55 -1.95
N ALA A 113 -21.99 -5.47 -1.02
CA ALA A 113 -22.94 -6.54 -0.71
C ALA A 113 -24.06 -6.09 0.24
N ILE A 114 -23.84 -5.05 1.05
CA ILE A 114 -24.81 -4.57 2.05
C ILE A 114 -26.06 -4.05 1.32
N GLY A 115 -27.24 -4.65 1.63
CA GLY A 115 -28.52 -4.27 1.00
C GLY A 115 -28.60 -4.53 -0.51
N SER A 116 -27.67 -5.28 -1.07
CA SER A 116 -27.57 -5.51 -2.50
C SER A 116 -28.64 -6.48 -3.02
N SER A 117 -29.23 -6.14 -4.17
CA SER A 117 -30.11 -7.05 -4.94
C SER A 117 -29.35 -7.89 -5.98
N TYR A 118 -28.03 -7.76 -6.07
CA TYR A 118 -27.18 -8.56 -6.96
C TYR A 118 -26.94 -9.95 -6.40
N ASP A 119 -26.65 -10.90 -7.30
CA ASP A 119 -26.33 -12.29 -6.95
C ASP A 119 -24.82 -12.53 -6.86
N ALA A 120 -24.04 -11.71 -7.55
CA ALA A 120 -22.59 -11.72 -7.47
C ALA A 120 -22.02 -10.30 -7.52
N ILE A 121 -20.85 -10.12 -6.87
CA ILE A 121 -20.05 -8.90 -6.90
C ILE A 121 -18.66 -9.30 -7.35
N VAL A 122 -18.23 -8.81 -8.51
CA VAL A 122 -17.04 -9.28 -9.20
C VAL A 122 -16.13 -8.12 -9.58
N PRO A 123 -14.90 -8.07 -9.07
CA PRO A 123 -13.90 -7.11 -9.51
C PRO A 123 -13.56 -7.27 -10.99
N VAL A 124 -13.25 -6.13 -11.62
CA VAL A 124 -12.73 -6.03 -12.98
C VAL A 124 -11.48 -5.18 -12.95
N THR A 125 -10.36 -5.71 -13.47
CA THR A 125 -9.10 -5.00 -13.63
C THR A 125 -8.79 -4.85 -15.11
N GLY A 126 -8.76 -3.61 -15.61
CA GLY A 126 -8.77 -3.38 -17.05
C GLY A 126 -9.99 -4.04 -17.69
N ASN A 127 -9.78 -5.01 -18.59
CA ASN A 127 -10.85 -5.78 -19.23
C ASN A 127 -11.03 -7.19 -18.64
N LYS A 128 -10.30 -7.53 -17.56
CA LYS A 128 -10.29 -8.88 -16.99
C LYS A 128 -11.21 -8.96 -15.78
N LYS A 129 -12.24 -9.81 -15.85
CA LYS A 129 -13.07 -10.16 -14.69
C LYS A 129 -12.31 -11.08 -13.74
N GLN A 130 -12.51 -10.91 -12.44
CA GLN A 130 -11.81 -11.65 -11.38
C GLN A 130 -12.79 -12.55 -10.59
N PRO A 131 -13.30 -13.63 -11.19
CA PRO A 131 -14.36 -14.47 -10.59
C PRO A 131 -13.89 -15.29 -9.38
N LEU A 132 -12.57 -15.38 -9.15
CA LEU A 132 -11.98 -16.07 -7.98
C LEU A 132 -11.43 -15.09 -6.94
N ILE A 133 -11.81 -13.81 -7.03
CA ILE A 133 -11.67 -12.77 -6.02
C ILE A 133 -13.00 -12.04 -5.99
N ALA A 134 -14.09 -12.69 -5.54
CA ALA A 134 -15.44 -12.20 -5.75
C ALA A 134 -16.37 -12.64 -4.63
N MET A 135 -17.56 -12.03 -4.57
CA MET A 135 -18.62 -12.48 -3.68
C MET A 135 -19.77 -13.10 -4.47
N TYR A 136 -20.34 -14.17 -3.92
CA TYR A 136 -21.50 -14.86 -4.47
C TYR A 136 -22.56 -15.00 -3.39
N HIS A 137 -23.77 -14.58 -3.71
CA HIS A 137 -24.92 -14.77 -2.83
C HIS A 137 -25.44 -16.21 -2.90
N ARG A 138 -25.95 -16.73 -1.79
CA ARG A 138 -26.54 -18.11 -1.72
C ARG A 138 -27.56 -18.40 -2.82
N ARG A 139 -28.25 -17.38 -3.35
CA ARG A 139 -29.19 -17.51 -4.46
C ARG A 139 -28.59 -18.10 -5.74
N CYS A 140 -27.25 -18.07 -5.88
CA CYS A 140 -26.56 -18.68 -7.00
C CYS A 140 -26.58 -20.22 -6.98
N LEU A 141 -26.83 -20.84 -5.82
CA LEU A 141 -26.67 -22.29 -5.64
C LEU A 141 -27.51 -23.13 -6.63
N PRO A 142 -28.83 -22.93 -6.82
CA PRO A 142 -29.62 -23.78 -7.73
C PRO A 142 -29.10 -23.72 -9.18
N LEU A 143 -28.70 -22.54 -9.63
CA LEU A 143 -28.16 -22.36 -10.98
C LEU A 143 -26.74 -22.97 -11.10
N ALA A 144 -25.92 -22.88 -10.05
CA ALA A 144 -24.61 -23.48 -10.04
C ALA A 144 -24.69 -25.02 -10.11
N GLU A 145 -25.68 -25.64 -9.43
CA GLU A 145 -25.97 -27.05 -9.50
C GLU A 145 -26.39 -27.47 -10.92
N GLU A 146 -27.36 -26.78 -11.55
CA GLU A 146 -27.77 -27.02 -12.96
C GLU A 146 -26.57 -26.94 -13.92
N LEU A 147 -25.70 -25.94 -13.74
CA LEU A 147 -24.53 -25.78 -14.60
C LEU A 147 -23.52 -26.93 -14.43
N ILE A 148 -23.36 -27.47 -13.23
CA ILE A 148 -22.48 -28.63 -12.96
C ILE A 148 -23.06 -29.90 -13.60
N GLU A 149 -24.33 -30.11 -13.49
CA GLU A 149 -25.01 -31.26 -14.17
C GLU A 149 -24.79 -31.19 -15.68
N ASN A 150 -24.74 -29.98 -16.25
CA ASN A 150 -24.41 -29.74 -17.65
C ASN A 150 -22.89 -29.69 -17.94
N ASN A 151 -22.05 -30.29 -17.06
CA ASN A 151 -20.59 -30.39 -17.20
C ASN A 151 -19.85 -29.03 -17.32
N ARG A 152 -20.40 -27.93 -16.82
CA ARG A 152 -19.72 -26.63 -16.79
C ARG A 152 -18.79 -26.58 -15.58
N LYS A 153 -17.51 -26.21 -15.81
CA LYS A 153 -16.46 -26.20 -14.77
C LYS A 153 -16.01 -24.79 -14.38
N SER A 154 -16.14 -23.83 -15.28
CA SER A 154 -15.68 -22.44 -15.05
C SER A 154 -16.78 -21.57 -14.47
N MET A 155 -16.39 -20.45 -13.87
CA MET A 155 -17.33 -19.47 -13.28
C MET A 155 -18.08 -18.63 -14.32
N GLN A 156 -17.58 -18.54 -15.56
CA GLN A 156 -18.16 -17.66 -16.58
C GLN A 156 -19.63 -17.97 -16.93
N PRO A 157 -20.07 -19.23 -17.11
CA PRO A 157 -21.48 -19.52 -17.37
C PRO A 157 -22.40 -19.07 -16.23
N LEU A 158 -21.96 -19.16 -14.97
CA LEU A 158 -22.71 -18.64 -13.83
C LEU A 158 -22.89 -17.13 -13.93
N LEU A 159 -21.77 -16.41 -14.14
CA LEU A 159 -21.79 -14.94 -14.24
C LEU A 159 -22.60 -14.40 -15.43
N GLN A 160 -22.82 -15.21 -16.46
CA GLN A 160 -23.67 -14.84 -17.62
C GLN A 160 -25.17 -14.94 -17.32
N LYS A 161 -25.57 -15.74 -16.31
CA LYS A 161 -26.97 -16.04 -16.01
C LYS A 161 -27.47 -15.38 -14.73
N VAL A 162 -26.60 -14.85 -13.87
CA VAL A 162 -26.97 -14.19 -12.62
C VAL A 162 -26.83 -12.67 -12.72
N LYS A 163 -27.43 -11.93 -11.79
CA LYS A 163 -27.32 -10.49 -11.71
C LYS A 163 -25.99 -10.10 -11.06
N VAL A 164 -25.04 -9.60 -11.84
CA VAL A 164 -23.67 -9.28 -11.39
C VAL A 164 -23.47 -7.78 -11.25
N ASN A 165 -22.88 -7.36 -10.13
CA ASN A 165 -22.29 -6.03 -9.98
C ASN A 165 -20.78 -6.12 -10.29
N TYR A 166 -20.33 -5.46 -11.34
CA TYR A 166 -18.94 -5.39 -11.73
C TYR A 166 -18.28 -4.13 -11.16
N ILE A 167 -17.27 -4.32 -10.29
CA ILE A 167 -16.55 -3.23 -9.64
C ILE A 167 -15.19 -3.05 -10.32
N HIS A 168 -14.94 -1.85 -10.87
CA HIS A 168 -13.71 -1.56 -11.59
C HIS A 168 -12.59 -1.12 -10.66
N PHE A 169 -11.44 -1.77 -10.78
CA PHE A 169 -10.19 -1.42 -10.11
C PHE A 169 -9.12 -1.06 -11.15
N PRO A 170 -8.14 -0.21 -10.79
CA PRO A 170 -6.99 0.06 -11.65
C PRO A 170 -6.27 -1.24 -12.05
N SER A 171 -5.83 -1.34 -13.31
CA SER A 171 -5.11 -2.51 -13.82
C SER A 171 -3.74 -2.71 -13.15
N THR A 172 -3.21 -1.69 -12.49
CA THR A 172 -1.95 -1.70 -11.74
C THR A 172 -2.05 -2.27 -10.32
N LYS A 173 -3.26 -2.62 -9.86
CA LYS A 173 -3.49 -3.21 -8.53
C LYS A 173 -2.87 -4.59 -8.43
N ARG A 174 -1.78 -4.71 -7.65
CA ARG A 174 -1.03 -5.95 -7.44
C ARG A 174 -1.85 -7.06 -6.78
N GLU A 175 -2.84 -6.71 -6.00
CA GLU A 175 -3.74 -7.63 -5.28
C GLU A 175 -4.47 -8.61 -6.19
N PHE A 176 -4.58 -8.31 -7.50
CA PHE A 176 -5.21 -9.17 -8.49
C PHE A 176 -4.20 -10.01 -9.30
N THR A 177 -2.95 -10.03 -8.90
CA THR A 177 -1.91 -10.82 -9.58
C THR A 177 -1.97 -12.28 -9.12
N ASN A 178 -2.24 -13.17 -10.08
CA ASN A 178 -2.14 -14.60 -9.88
C ASN A 178 -0.76 -15.09 -10.30
N ILE A 179 -0.13 -15.91 -9.50
CA ILE A 179 1.13 -16.56 -9.82
C ILE A 179 0.83 -17.87 -10.54
N ASN A 180 1.06 -17.96 -11.86
CA ASN A 180 0.74 -19.13 -12.66
C ASN A 180 1.95 -19.96 -13.04
N TYR A 181 3.14 -19.36 -13.09
CA TYR A 181 4.41 -19.98 -13.42
C TYR A 181 5.45 -19.70 -12.35
N GLU A 182 6.38 -20.65 -12.14
CA GLU A 182 7.48 -20.46 -11.19
C GLU A 182 8.39 -19.28 -11.61
N SER A 183 8.56 -19.07 -12.92
CA SER A 183 9.28 -17.91 -13.46
C SER A 183 8.59 -16.56 -13.13
N GLU A 184 7.26 -16.52 -13.11
CA GLU A 184 6.52 -15.32 -12.68
C GLU A 184 6.75 -15.05 -11.20
N TRP A 185 6.82 -16.11 -10.39
CA TRP A 185 7.13 -16.00 -8.97
C TRP A 185 8.56 -15.53 -8.74
N GLN A 186 9.54 -16.06 -9.47
CA GLN A 186 10.92 -15.58 -9.44
C GLN A 186 11.03 -14.12 -9.84
N ILE A 187 10.32 -13.70 -10.89
CA ILE A 187 10.26 -12.27 -11.30
C ILE A 187 9.63 -11.39 -10.20
N GLU A 188 8.58 -11.86 -9.54
CA GLU A 188 7.96 -11.10 -8.45
C GLU A 188 8.84 -11.07 -7.19
N THR A 189 9.54 -12.17 -6.86
CA THR A 189 10.53 -12.20 -5.78
C THR A 189 11.77 -11.38 -6.12
N ASP A 190 12.20 -11.35 -7.39
CA ASP A 190 13.30 -10.50 -7.86
C ASP A 190 12.89 -9.02 -7.85
N LYS A 191 11.66 -8.69 -8.22
CA LYS A 191 11.11 -7.34 -8.02
C LYS A 191 11.04 -6.96 -6.54
N GLU A 192 10.71 -7.90 -5.66
CA GLU A 192 10.73 -7.69 -4.21
C GLU A 192 12.13 -7.65 -3.64
N SER A 193 13.04 -8.48 -4.11
CA SER A 193 14.46 -8.37 -3.78
C SER A 193 15.02 -7.02 -4.23
N ASN A 194 14.56 -6.51 -5.37
CA ASN A 194 14.85 -5.15 -5.84
C ASN A 194 14.04 -4.08 -5.08
N ASN A 195 12.82 -4.38 -4.60
CA ASN A 195 12.01 -3.50 -3.72
C ASN A 195 12.35 -3.70 -2.23
N MET A 196 12.81 -4.86 -1.80
CA MET A 196 13.42 -5.05 -0.46
C MET A 196 14.79 -4.40 -0.37
N SER A 197 15.41 -4.02 -1.50
CA SER A 197 16.49 -3.03 -1.50
C SER A 197 15.98 -1.63 -1.06
N GLU A 198 14.66 -1.39 -1.03
CA GLU A 198 14.05 -0.18 -0.44
C GLU A 198 13.91 -0.26 1.10
N PHE A 199 13.83 -1.45 1.70
CA PHE A 199 14.01 -1.64 3.16
C PHE A 199 15.47 -2.04 3.49
N SER A 200 16.41 -1.37 2.84
CA SER A 200 17.85 -1.56 2.99
C SER A 200 18.39 -1.32 4.42
N HIS A 201 17.52 -0.91 5.35
CA HIS A 201 17.86 -0.59 6.74
C HIS A 201 17.65 -1.74 7.73
N TRP A 202 17.41 -2.98 7.27
CA TRP A 202 17.29 -4.15 8.13
C TRP A 202 18.34 -5.22 7.74
N ASN A 203 18.94 -5.86 8.73
CA ASN A 203 19.82 -7.00 8.49
C ASN A 203 19.01 -8.32 8.48
N GLU A 204 19.69 -9.43 8.12
CA GLU A 204 19.10 -10.78 8.06
C GLU A 204 18.47 -11.25 9.39
N ASN A 205 18.85 -10.63 10.51
CA ASN A 205 18.35 -10.92 11.85
C ASN A 205 17.20 -9.98 12.27
N GLY A 206 16.63 -9.20 11.37
CA GLY A 206 15.54 -8.27 11.66
C GLY A 206 15.95 -7.10 12.56
N ARG A 207 17.22 -6.67 12.52
CA ARG A 207 17.72 -5.50 13.28
C ARG A 207 18.00 -4.33 12.34
N PRO A 208 17.80 -3.09 12.78
CA PRO A 208 18.15 -1.91 12.00
C PRO A 208 19.62 -1.93 11.57
N LYS A 209 19.87 -1.64 10.29
CA LYS A 209 21.22 -1.55 9.70
C LYS A 209 21.30 -0.33 8.81
N MET A 210 22.33 0.48 8.94
CA MET A 210 22.61 1.55 8.00
C MET A 210 23.12 0.95 6.68
N VAL A 211 22.59 1.43 5.55
CA VAL A 211 22.94 0.92 4.21
C VAL A 211 24.38 1.24 3.87
N ASP A 212 25.12 0.25 3.36
CA ASP A 212 26.46 0.50 2.79
C ASP A 212 26.32 1.21 1.43
N ILE A 213 26.89 2.39 1.33
CA ILE A 213 26.91 3.23 0.12
C ILE A 213 28.29 3.30 -0.54
N SER A 214 29.26 2.53 -0.07
CA SER A 214 30.67 2.59 -0.54
C SER A 214 30.81 2.25 -2.04
N GLN A 215 29.93 1.40 -2.58
CA GLN A 215 29.96 0.95 -3.97
C GLN A 215 29.11 1.84 -4.92
N LYS A 216 28.50 2.93 -4.40
CA LYS A 216 27.71 3.85 -5.24
C LYS A 216 28.57 4.97 -5.78
N ASP A 217 28.36 5.34 -7.04
CA ASP A 217 29.05 6.46 -7.66
C ASP A 217 28.70 7.79 -7.00
N GLN A 218 29.71 8.66 -6.88
CA GLN A 218 29.49 10.04 -6.45
C GLN A 218 28.88 10.86 -7.59
N THR A 219 27.62 11.28 -7.40
CA THR A 219 26.92 12.14 -8.35
C THR A 219 26.50 13.44 -7.70
N LYS A 220 26.26 14.50 -8.50
CA LYS A 220 25.59 15.70 -8.01
C LYS A 220 24.14 15.33 -7.68
N ARG A 221 23.69 15.74 -6.51
CA ARG A 221 22.32 15.48 -6.03
C ARG A 221 21.73 16.75 -5.47
N THR A 222 20.47 16.97 -5.75
CA THR A 222 19.71 18.12 -5.25
C THR A 222 18.37 17.61 -4.76
N ALA A 223 17.88 18.17 -3.66
CA ALA A 223 16.54 17.95 -3.16
C ALA A 223 15.91 19.27 -2.73
N VAL A 224 14.65 19.46 -3.07
CA VAL A 224 13.83 20.59 -2.64
C VAL A 224 12.70 20.09 -1.76
N ALA A 225 12.59 20.60 -0.55
CA ALA A 225 11.47 20.33 0.33
C ALA A 225 10.67 21.62 0.60
N GLN A 226 9.42 21.46 0.99
CA GLN A 226 8.52 22.56 1.32
C GLN A 226 7.85 22.33 2.67
N SER A 227 7.67 23.40 3.43
CA SER A 227 6.76 23.46 4.59
C SER A 227 5.88 24.70 4.48
N THR A 228 4.65 24.63 4.97
CA THR A 228 3.70 25.74 4.92
C THR A 228 3.23 26.10 6.32
N ILE A 229 3.16 27.40 6.64
CA ILE A 229 2.65 27.90 7.92
C ILE A 229 1.47 28.82 7.66
N LEU A 230 0.31 28.48 8.25
CA LEU A 230 -0.84 29.37 8.28
C LEU A 230 -0.68 30.37 9.42
N LEU A 231 -0.85 31.68 9.15
CA LEU A 231 -0.72 32.76 10.11
C LEU A 231 -1.81 33.83 9.90
N LYS A 232 -2.13 34.55 10.95
CA LYS A 232 -3.11 35.63 10.91
C LYS A 232 -2.57 36.87 10.22
N LYS A 233 -3.50 37.69 9.71
CA LYS A 233 -3.18 38.97 9.05
C LYS A 233 -2.37 39.91 9.94
N GLU A 234 -2.69 39.98 11.23
CA GLU A 234 -1.99 40.86 12.21
C GLU A 234 -0.52 40.46 12.34
N LEU A 235 -0.20 39.16 12.30
CA LEU A 235 1.19 38.70 12.33
C LEU A 235 1.91 39.08 11.03
N TYR A 236 1.27 38.85 9.88
CA TYR A 236 1.84 39.26 8.59
C TYR A 236 2.18 40.74 8.56
N GLU A 237 1.25 41.60 8.96
CA GLU A 237 1.45 43.06 9.02
C GLU A 237 2.58 43.42 10.00
N ALA A 238 2.65 42.80 11.17
CA ALA A 238 3.73 43.01 12.14
C ALA A 238 5.12 42.63 11.56
N ILE A 239 5.20 41.57 10.76
CA ILE A 239 6.45 41.17 10.11
C ILE A 239 6.84 42.20 9.04
N GLN A 240 5.89 42.60 8.16
CA GLN A 240 6.15 43.59 7.11
C GLN A 240 6.60 44.91 7.66
N ASN A 241 6.09 45.31 8.83
CA ASN A 241 6.44 46.54 9.53
C ASN A 241 7.64 46.41 10.48
N SER A 242 8.36 45.31 10.46
CA SER A 242 9.52 45.01 11.32
C SER A 242 9.23 45.15 12.83
N GLN A 243 8.03 44.81 13.28
CA GLN A 243 7.57 44.95 14.66
C GLN A 243 7.84 43.73 15.55
N ILE A 244 8.52 42.72 15.03
CA ILE A 244 8.87 41.53 15.80
C ILE A 244 10.06 41.83 16.71
N LYS A 245 9.82 41.81 18.03
CA LYS A 245 10.83 42.16 19.04
C LYS A 245 12.09 41.28 19.01
N LYS A 246 12.00 40.07 18.55
CA LYS A 246 13.11 39.10 18.47
C LYS A 246 13.97 39.28 17.20
N GLY A 247 13.67 40.23 16.34
CA GLY A 247 14.36 40.48 15.08
C GLY A 247 13.60 39.87 13.87
N ASP A 248 14.27 39.77 12.73
CA ASP A 248 13.67 39.23 11.49
C ASP A 248 13.44 37.71 11.59
N PRO A 249 12.18 37.25 11.62
CA PRO A 249 11.88 35.85 11.81
C PRO A 249 12.27 34.97 10.59
N LEU A 250 12.30 35.52 9.37
CA LEU A 250 12.71 34.78 8.18
C LEU A 250 14.21 34.51 8.16
N GLN A 251 15.01 35.52 8.50
CA GLN A 251 16.48 35.37 8.56
C GLN A 251 16.88 34.34 9.63
N VAL A 252 16.29 34.42 10.83
CA VAL A 252 16.59 33.45 11.89
C VAL A 252 16.13 32.06 11.52
N ALA A 253 14.96 31.90 10.89
CA ALA A 253 14.46 30.62 10.39
C ALA A 253 15.38 30.02 9.33
N GLN A 254 15.87 30.85 8.39
CA GLN A 254 16.84 30.40 7.36
C GLN A 254 18.14 29.86 8.00
N ILE A 255 18.72 30.60 8.94
CA ILE A 255 19.94 30.18 9.63
C ILE A 255 19.70 28.87 10.37
N ALA A 256 18.58 28.73 11.08
CA ALA A 256 18.24 27.51 11.81
C ALA A 256 18.05 26.33 10.85
N GLY A 257 17.40 26.53 9.70
CA GLY A 257 17.24 25.51 8.67
C GLY A 257 18.57 25.05 8.07
N ILE A 258 19.49 25.97 7.78
CA ILE A 258 20.84 25.64 7.30
C ILE A 258 21.62 24.83 8.35
N MET A 259 21.50 25.21 9.63
CA MET A 259 22.14 24.47 10.72
C MET A 259 21.54 23.07 10.86
N ALA A 260 20.23 22.93 10.75
CA ALA A 260 19.51 21.67 10.88
C ALA A 260 19.88 20.71 9.73
N ALA A 261 19.96 21.18 8.49
CA ALA A 261 20.45 20.40 7.37
C ALA A 261 21.82 19.76 7.66
N LYS A 262 22.77 20.53 8.23
CA LYS A 262 24.10 20.05 8.60
C LYS A 262 24.10 19.07 9.79
N LYS A 263 22.99 18.98 10.52
CA LYS A 263 22.81 18.14 11.72
C LYS A 263 21.84 16.98 11.49
N THR A 264 21.40 16.76 10.27
CA THR A 264 20.44 15.70 9.93
C THR A 264 20.88 14.31 10.47
N PRO A 265 22.13 13.84 10.33
CA PRO A 265 22.56 12.56 10.87
C PRO A 265 22.49 12.46 12.40
N ASP A 266 22.60 13.58 13.11
CA ASP A 266 22.46 13.62 14.58
C ASP A 266 21.00 13.48 15.02
N ILE A 267 20.04 13.77 14.14
CA ILE A 267 18.59 13.75 14.40
C ILE A 267 17.95 12.47 13.87
N ILE A 268 18.34 12.03 12.68
CA ILE A 268 17.78 10.87 11.97
C ILE A 268 18.80 9.72 12.01
N PRO A 269 18.59 8.70 12.84
CA PRO A 269 19.62 7.71 13.17
C PRO A 269 20.21 6.95 11.99
N MET A 270 19.43 6.76 10.91
CA MET A 270 19.84 5.95 9.75
C MET A 270 20.38 6.80 8.58
N CYS A 271 20.47 8.13 8.75
CA CYS A 271 21.08 9.00 7.75
C CYS A 271 22.60 8.95 7.79
N HIS A 272 23.21 8.92 6.62
CA HIS A 272 24.66 9.05 6.49
C HIS A 272 25.10 10.49 6.70
N PRO A 273 26.25 10.76 7.30
CA PRO A 273 26.84 12.08 7.31
C PRO A 273 27.23 12.48 5.87
N ILE A 274 26.56 13.48 5.32
CA ILE A 274 26.76 13.93 3.95
C ILE A 274 27.48 15.27 3.95
N GLN A 275 28.46 15.42 3.07
CA GLN A 275 29.09 16.71 2.82
C GLN A 275 28.19 17.58 1.94
N ILE A 276 27.35 18.41 2.58
CA ILE A 276 26.48 19.37 1.90
C ILE A 276 27.34 20.43 1.20
N THR A 277 27.05 20.72 -0.06
CA THR A 277 27.72 21.73 -0.88
C THR A 277 26.95 23.05 -0.98
N GLY A 278 25.63 23.02 -0.77
CA GLY A 278 24.77 24.20 -0.79
C GLY A 278 23.46 23.98 -0.06
N VAL A 279 22.97 25.02 0.57
CA VAL A 279 21.60 25.11 1.12
C VAL A 279 21.08 26.50 0.79
N ASP A 280 19.95 26.58 0.12
CA ASP A 280 19.27 27.83 -0.19
C ASP A 280 17.81 27.78 0.24
N PHE A 281 17.25 28.95 0.57
CA PHE A 281 15.88 29.07 1.04
C PHE A 281 15.11 30.11 0.23
N GLN A 282 13.82 29.78 -0.01
CA GLN A 282 12.84 30.70 -0.58
C GLN A 282 11.65 30.81 0.37
N PHE A 283 11.15 32.01 0.51
CA PHE A 283 9.99 32.35 1.35
C PHE A 283 8.97 33.10 0.52
N GLU A 284 7.74 32.62 0.48
CA GLU A 284 6.65 33.23 -0.26
C GLU A 284 5.41 33.35 0.65
N TYR A 285 4.76 34.54 0.66
CA TYR A 285 3.47 34.69 1.31
C TYR A 285 2.35 34.59 0.28
N LYS A 286 1.32 33.79 0.59
CA LYS A 286 0.08 33.72 -0.19
C LYS A 286 -1.11 34.09 0.69
N GLU A 287 -2.05 34.86 0.13
CA GLU A 287 -3.31 35.15 0.82
C GLU A 287 -4.12 33.85 0.99
N ALA A 288 -4.75 33.69 2.16
CA ALA A 288 -5.64 32.60 2.51
C ALA A 288 -6.93 33.14 3.09
N THR A 289 -7.97 32.34 3.17
CA THR A 289 -9.34 32.76 3.59
C THR A 289 -9.36 33.48 4.94
N ASN A 290 -8.48 33.13 5.87
CA ASN A 290 -8.43 33.69 7.22
C ASN A 290 -7.00 34.18 7.61
N GLY A 291 -6.26 34.79 6.69
CA GLY A 291 -4.91 35.27 6.94
C GLY A 291 -3.97 35.02 5.76
N TYR A 292 -2.79 34.50 6.05
CA TYR A 292 -1.75 34.22 5.06
C TYR A 292 -1.14 32.85 5.25
N GLU A 293 -0.66 32.27 4.17
CA GLU A 293 0.23 31.10 4.17
C GLU A 293 1.65 31.55 3.88
N LEU A 294 2.58 31.26 4.78
CA LEU A 294 4.00 31.36 4.52
C LEU A 294 4.48 30.02 3.98
N ILE A 295 4.91 29.98 2.72
CA ILE A 295 5.54 28.85 2.07
C ILE A 295 7.04 29.00 2.27
N ILE A 296 7.66 27.98 2.85
CA ILE A 296 9.09 27.86 3.10
C ILE A 296 9.61 26.72 2.22
N GLN A 297 10.52 27.02 1.30
CA GLN A 297 11.19 26.01 0.50
C GLN A 297 12.67 26.01 0.82
N ALA A 298 13.29 24.83 0.89
CA ALA A 298 14.73 24.67 1.02
C ALA A 298 15.25 23.74 -0.08
N GLU A 299 16.22 24.24 -0.83
CA GLU A 299 17.02 23.44 -1.75
C GLU A 299 18.33 23.05 -1.06
N VAL A 300 18.62 21.75 -1.02
CA VAL A 300 19.88 21.22 -0.51
C VAL A 300 20.61 20.46 -1.62
N SER A 301 21.90 20.70 -1.75
CA SER A 301 22.72 20.00 -2.75
C SER A 301 23.99 19.42 -2.15
N CYS A 302 24.43 18.30 -2.73
CA CYS A 302 25.71 17.65 -2.42
C CYS A 302 26.33 17.00 -3.67
N LYS A 303 27.58 16.59 -3.52
CA LYS A 303 28.21 15.58 -4.38
C LYS A 303 28.50 14.36 -3.53
N GLY A 304 27.73 13.29 -3.73
CA GLY A 304 27.80 12.14 -2.81
C GLY A 304 27.15 10.86 -3.36
N ASN A 305 27.22 9.82 -2.55
CA ASN A 305 26.78 8.46 -2.87
C ASN A 305 25.30 8.22 -2.49
N THR A 306 24.68 9.16 -1.72
CA THR A 306 23.28 9.08 -1.32
C THR A 306 22.57 10.42 -1.52
N GLY A 307 21.22 10.43 -1.48
CA GLY A 307 20.41 11.64 -1.68
C GLY A 307 20.43 12.56 -0.46
N VAL A 308 19.95 13.77 -0.66
CA VAL A 308 19.85 14.85 0.36
C VAL A 308 18.42 15.22 0.72
N GLU A 309 17.50 14.26 0.50
CA GLU A 309 16.07 14.46 0.77
C GLU A 309 15.81 14.73 2.25
N MET A 310 16.49 14.03 3.15
CA MET A 310 16.30 14.19 4.59
C MET A 310 16.90 15.51 5.08
N GLU A 311 18.00 15.94 4.51
CA GLU A 311 18.60 17.25 4.80
C GLU A 311 17.65 18.38 4.40
N ALA A 312 16.99 18.30 3.25
CA ALA A 312 16.01 19.29 2.80
C ALA A 312 14.76 19.31 3.69
N LEU A 313 14.20 18.12 4.02
CA LEU A 313 13.05 18.00 4.92
C LEU A 313 13.36 18.51 6.34
N THR A 314 14.54 18.17 6.87
CA THR A 314 14.98 18.66 8.18
C THR A 314 15.16 20.17 8.18
N ALA A 315 15.70 20.72 7.09
CA ALA A 315 15.90 22.16 6.92
C ALA A 315 14.58 22.94 7.00
N VAL A 316 13.57 22.58 6.19
CA VAL A 316 12.28 23.29 6.20
C VAL A 316 11.51 23.08 7.49
N SER A 317 11.62 21.92 8.12
CA SER A 317 10.97 21.64 9.41
C SER A 317 11.55 22.51 10.53
N ALA A 318 12.87 22.62 10.62
CA ALA A 318 13.54 23.47 11.59
C ALA A 318 13.27 24.97 11.34
N ALA A 319 13.23 25.38 10.07
CA ALA A 319 12.88 26.75 9.70
C ALA A 319 11.43 27.08 10.13
N ALA A 320 10.47 26.19 9.88
CA ALA A 320 9.08 26.37 10.27
C ALA A 320 8.90 26.47 11.80
N LEU A 321 9.57 25.60 12.55
CA LEU A 321 9.55 25.62 14.03
C LEU A 321 10.20 26.89 14.57
N THR A 322 11.29 27.34 13.98
CA THR A 322 11.99 28.54 14.38
C THR A 322 11.16 29.81 14.10
N PHE A 323 10.53 29.89 12.93
CA PHE A 323 9.60 30.95 12.61
C PHE A 323 8.45 31.01 13.63
N TYR A 324 7.88 29.82 13.97
CA TYR A 324 6.84 29.73 15.01
C TYR A 324 7.36 30.32 16.36
N ASP A 325 8.56 29.92 16.81
CA ASP A 325 9.12 30.42 18.08
C ASP A 325 9.34 31.92 18.06
N MET A 326 9.83 32.47 16.95
CA MET A 326 10.05 33.90 16.80
C MET A 326 8.76 34.70 16.89
N CYS A 327 7.67 34.19 16.35
CA CYS A 327 6.41 34.90 16.14
C CYS A 327 5.32 34.59 17.18
N LYS A 328 5.46 33.55 17.99
CA LYS A 328 4.41 33.06 18.93
C LYS A 328 3.95 34.10 19.98
N ALA A 329 4.72 35.13 20.22
CA ALA A 329 4.30 36.24 21.11
C ALA A 329 3.18 37.09 20.49
N VAL A 330 3.10 37.17 19.15
CA VAL A 330 2.08 37.90 18.40
C VAL A 330 0.93 37.00 18.04
N ASP A 331 1.22 35.80 17.49
CA ASP A 331 0.20 34.84 17.13
C ASP A 331 0.59 33.41 17.58
N LYS A 332 -0.13 32.88 18.58
CA LYS A 332 0.03 31.46 19.04
C LYS A 332 -0.78 30.47 18.22
N SER A 333 -1.69 30.94 17.38
CA SER A 333 -2.59 30.08 16.61
C SER A 333 -2.02 29.67 15.25
N MET A 334 -0.77 30.02 14.95
CA MET A 334 -0.09 29.56 13.73
C MET A 334 -0.14 28.04 13.63
N ILE A 335 -0.37 27.54 12.42
CA ILE A 335 -0.43 26.10 12.13
C ILE A 335 0.67 25.77 11.12
N ILE A 336 1.62 24.93 11.53
CA ILE A 336 2.54 24.31 10.59
C ILE A 336 1.76 23.18 9.90
N LYS A 337 1.58 23.32 8.60
CA LYS A 337 0.83 22.41 7.75
C LYS A 337 1.74 21.35 7.12
N ASP A 338 1.46 21.02 5.87
CA ASP A 338 2.17 20.01 5.09
C ASP A 338 3.67 20.32 5.02
N THR A 339 4.49 19.33 5.38
CA THR A 339 5.91 19.31 5.11
C THR A 339 6.21 18.10 4.23
N PHE A 340 6.78 18.31 3.05
CA PHE A 340 6.98 17.24 2.06
C PHE A 340 8.14 17.53 1.12
N LEU A 341 8.63 16.47 0.46
CA LEU A 341 9.60 16.55 -0.61
C LEU A 341 8.92 17.06 -1.88
N LEU A 342 9.36 18.20 -2.41
CA LEU A 342 8.83 18.80 -3.64
C LEU A 342 9.48 18.17 -4.87
N SER A 343 10.81 18.06 -4.87
CA SER A 343 11.55 17.42 -5.96
C SER A 343 12.90 16.87 -5.49
N LYS A 344 13.45 15.97 -6.28
CA LYS A 344 14.85 15.56 -6.17
C LYS A 344 15.43 15.23 -7.54
N THR A 345 16.73 15.42 -7.70
CA THR A 345 17.48 15.06 -8.90
C THR A 345 18.74 14.29 -8.58
N GLY A 346 19.18 13.45 -9.51
CA GLY A 346 20.36 12.63 -9.43
C GLY A 346 20.16 11.29 -8.70
N GLY A 347 21.06 10.33 -8.97
CA GLY A 347 21.03 8.97 -8.43
C GLY A 347 20.39 7.94 -9.35
N LYS A 348 20.51 6.65 -8.97
CA LYS A 348 20.04 5.51 -9.81
C LYS A 348 18.54 5.47 -10.02
N ASN A 349 17.75 6.00 -9.09
CA ASN A 349 16.28 5.91 -9.12
C ASN A 349 15.62 7.07 -9.90
N GLY A 350 16.42 7.86 -10.61
CA GLY A 350 15.93 8.98 -11.42
C GLY A 350 15.44 10.18 -10.62
N ASP A 351 14.90 11.16 -11.34
CA ASP A 351 14.36 12.39 -10.78
C ASP A 351 12.94 12.16 -10.27
N TYR A 352 12.56 12.91 -9.24
CA TYR A 352 11.23 12.90 -8.64
C TYR A 352 10.68 14.32 -8.58
N THR A 353 9.41 14.49 -8.88
CA THR A 353 8.66 15.73 -8.63
C THR A 353 7.30 15.37 -8.04
N SER A 354 6.93 16.05 -6.95
CA SER A 354 5.62 15.89 -6.32
C SER A 354 4.52 16.35 -7.27
N GLY A 355 3.42 15.62 -7.33
CA GLY A 355 2.20 16.00 -8.05
C GLY A 355 1.30 17.00 -7.28
N LYS A 356 1.78 17.55 -6.15
CA LYS A 356 1.05 18.54 -5.34
C LYS A 356 1.25 19.95 -5.86
#